data_1704512a6976ce216a4eba5665c0d99e
#
_entry.id   1704512a6976ce216a4eba5665c0d99e
#
_cell.length_a   1.000
_cell.length_b   1.000
_cell.length_c   1.000
_cell.angle_alpha   90.00
_cell.angle_beta   90.00
_cell.angle_gamma   90.00
#
_symmetry.space_group_name_H-M   'P 1'
#
loop_
_entity.id
_entity.type
_entity.pdbx_description
1 polymer ?
#
loop_
_entity_poly.entity_id
_entity_poly.type
_entity_poly.pdbx_seq_one_letter_code
_entity_poly.pdbx_strand_id
1 'polypeptide(L)'
;MRCRLFCLLCGIIACLGWHMAQAGAQELEIDLPVEFETLQIIMTDERQTWLAGYTGEPMSSKPAVLQVTSEGEMRCFEEDATDSSFFFSASLSPGRWILLRTEDGPTSSTEAVVMENGEVEQRIRGLGKAKGVFPVGDGYLFTTVANAGNGSVEMRDAQGRQLWQMELPHMSWVRDVVEESDGFYLTGNYQPGQEDDPLGVVIKLDKAGNVLWRYESEGSEQYYQGCLAEDHDAVVVLGSAYPALPKDSALSPVIAKIQAGELIWHEAYIDPENPYPLDQKFLSAIRVGTDFLIASQKGNVSGILSMLAYDAQGQLTSAWTESVQPIHRAGNVMFTLEGDSLFLTAEGTANHFQNAVLRKIPMERPDDT
;
A
#
# COMPACT_ATOMS: atom_id res chain seq x y z
N MET A 1 13.03 -31.74 27.57
CA MET A 1 13.07 -32.38 26.24
C MET A 1 11.70 -32.52 25.54
N ARG A 2 10.56 -32.48 26.26
CA ARG A 2 9.21 -32.60 25.67
C ARG A 2 8.65 -31.28 25.07
N CYS A 3 9.05 -30.10 25.55
CA CYS A 3 8.57 -28.82 25.02
C CYS A 3 9.13 -28.45 23.62
N ARG A 4 10.36 -28.85 23.30
CA ARG A 4 10.94 -28.54 21.97
C ARG A 4 10.33 -29.35 20.82
N LEU A 5 9.78 -30.52 21.12
CA LEU A 5 9.11 -31.35 20.11
C LEU A 5 7.72 -30.81 19.75
N PHE A 6 7.06 -30.16 20.72
CA PHE A 6 5.72 -29.57 20.50
C PHE A 6 5.78 -28.32 19.63
N CYS A 7 6.76 -27.46 19.83
CA CYS A 7 6.97 -26.27 18.98
C CYS A 7 7.38 -26.66 17.54
N LEU A 8 8.13 -27.75 17.36
CA LEU A 8 8.48 -28.23 16.01
C LEU A 8 7.26 -28.80 15.28
N LEU A 9 6.36 -29.47 15.98
CA LEU A 9 5.13 -30.00 15.40
C LEU A 9 4.16 -28.87 15.02
N CYS A 10 4.00 -27.85 15.84
CA CYS A 10 3.17 -26.69 15.54
C CYS A 10 3.69 -25.90 14.31
N GLY A 11 5.02 -25.70 14.22
CA GLY A 11 5.63 -25.06 13.05
C GLY A 11 5.45 -25.86 11.76
N ILE A 12 5.53 -27.21 11.82
CA ILE A 12 5.33 -28.08 10.66
C ILE A 12 3.86 -28.09 10.23
N ILE A 13 2.92 -28.04 11.16
CA ILE A 13 1.47 -28.01 10.87
C ILE A 13 1.09 -26.65 10.24
N ALA A 14 1.64 -25.53 10.73
CA ALA A 14 1.43 -24.22 10.13
C ALA A 14 1.99 -24.17 8.68
N CYS A 15 3.23 -24.65 8.46
CA CYS A 15 3.81 -24.73 7.11
C CYS A 15 3.03 -25.64 6.18
N LEU A 16 2.48 -26.76 6.68
CA LEU A 16 1.66 -27.68 5.87
C LEU A 16 0.29 -27.08 5.53
N GLY A 17 -0.33 -26.31 6.43
CA GLY A 17 -1.59 -25.61 6.19
C GLY A 17 -1.47 -24.60 5.04
N TRP A 18 -0.44 -23.78 5.06
CA TRP A 18 -0.18 -22.80 3.99
C TRP A 18 0.16 -23.45 2.62
N HIS A 19 0.86 -24.58 2.60
CA HIS A 19 1.15 -25.29 1.36
C HIS A 19 -0.08 -26.01 0.74
N MET A 20 -1.04 -26.43 1.54
CA MET A 20 -2.27 -27.08 1.02
C MET A 20 -3.27 -26.06 0.43
N ALA A 21 -3.23 -24.79 0.87
CA ALA A 21 -4.09 -23.73 0.32
C ALA A 21 -3.83 -23.44 -1.17
N GLN A 22 -2.67 -23.76 -1.71
CA GLN A 22 -2.36 -23.57 -3.14
C GLN A 22 -3.20 -24.44 -4.08
N ALA A 23 -3.74 -25.56 -3.61
CA ALA A 23 -4.48 -26.51 -4.46
C ALA A 23 -5.88 -26.04 -4.89
N GLY A 24 -6.39 -24.94 -4.30
CA GLY A 24 -7.74 -24.41 -4.56
C GLY A 24 -7.78 -22.95 -5.04
N ALA A 25 -6.63 -22.32 -5.31
CA ALA A 25 -6.59 -20.95 -5.77
C ALA A 25 -7.31 -20.79 -7.11
N GLN A 26 -8.29 -19.90 -7.16
CA GLN A 26 -8.90 -19.45 -8.41
C GLN A 26 -8.10 -18.22 -8.90
N GLU A 27 -7.73 -18.27 -10.16
CA GLU A 27 -7.02 -17.19 -10.83
C GLU A 27 -7.89 -16.63 -11.94
N LEU A 28 -8.03 -15.32 -11.97
CA LEU A 28 -8.62 -14.56 -13.07
C LEU A 28 -7.55 -13.67 -13.67
N GLU A 29 -7.13 -13.98 -14.87
CA GLU A 29 -6.30 -13.10 -15.69
C GLU A 29 -7.19 -12.08 -16.38
N ILE A 30 -6.82 -10.80 -16.29
CA ILE A 30 -7.59 -9.68 -16.83
C ILE A 30 -6.72 -8.93 -17.84
N ASP A 31 -7.04 -9.06 -19.09
CA ASP A 31 -6.47 -8.21 -20.14
C ASP A 31 -7.13 -6.82 -20.07
N LEU A 32 -6.38 -5.84 -19.59
CA LEU A 32 -6.87 -4.48 -19.53
C LEU A 32 -7.00 -3.89 -20.95
N PRO A 33 -7.96 -2.98 -21.17
CA PRO A 33 -8.07 -2.28 -22.44
C PRO A 33 -6.74 -1.62 -22.81
N VAL A 34 -6.33 -1.72 -24.09
CA VAL A 34 -5.05 -1.16 -24.57
C VAL A 34 -4.93 0.35 -24.31
N GLU A 35 -6.05 1.03 -24.23
CA GLU A 35 -6.13 2.47 -23.98
C GLU A 35 -6.10 2.83 -22.49
N PHE A 36 -6.11 1.83 -21.58
CA PHE A 36 -6.14 2.08 -20.15
C PHE A 36 -4.76 1.85 -19.53
N GLU A 37 -4.18 2.90 -18.97
CA GLU A 37 -2.94 2.85 -18.21
C GLU A 37 -3.26 2.90 -16.72
N THR A 38 -3.01 1.80 -16.00
CA THR A 38 -3.25 1.71 -14.56
C THR A 38 -2.15 2.44 -13.79
N LEU A 39 -2.55 3.24 -12.80
CA LEU A 39 -1.65 3.87 -11.82
C LEU A 39 -1.76 3.25 -10.44
N GLN A 40 -2.95 2.77 -10.07
CA GLN A 40 -3.20 2.31 -8.71
C GLN A 40 -4.40 1.34 -8.66
N ILE A 41 -4.30 0.33 -7.81
CA ILE A 41 -5.44 -0.46 -7.39
C ILE A 41 -6.16 0.31 -6.28
N ILE A 42 -7.44 0.64 -6.47
CA ILE A 42 -8.21 1.41 -5.48
C ILE A 42 -8.82 0.47 -4.44
N MET A 43 -9.39 -0.63 -4.90
CA MET A 43 -10.10 -1.60 -4.07
C MET A 43 -10.17 -2.94 -4.80
N THR A 44 -10.15 -4.03 -4.05
CA THR A 44 -10.50 -5.35 -4.55
C THR A 44 -11.35 -6.09 -3.50
N ASP A 45 -12.33 -6.85 -3.95
CA ASP A 45 -13.16 -7.74 -3.15
C ASP A 45 -13.47 -9.03 -3.94
N GLU A 46 -14.28 -9.93 -3.38
CA GLU A 46 -14.63 -11.21 -4.04
C GLU A 46 -15.37 -11.04 -5.38
N ARG A 47 -15.95 -9.89 -5.65
CA ARG A 47 -16.82 -9.63 -6.79
C ARG A 47 -16.21 -8.72 -7.84
N GLN A 48 -15.31 -7.82 -7.42
CA GLN A 48 -14.81 -6.77 -8.29
C GLN A 48 -13.48 -6.19 -7.85
N THR A 49 -12.76 -5.67 -8.83
CA THR A 49 -11.54 -4.88 -8.63
C THR A 49 -11.74 -3.52 -9.27
N TRP A 50 -11.28 -2.48 -8.59
CA TRP A 50 -11.31 -1.11 -9.08
C TRP A 50 -9.90 -0.60 -9.27
N LEU A 51 -9.60 -0.13 -10.48
CA LEU A 51 -8.30 0.38 -10.88
C LEU A 51 -8.43 1.85 -11.27
N ALA A 52 -7.56 2.70 -10.73
CA ALA A 52 -7.45 4.09 -11.18
C ALA A 52 -6.32 4.22 -12.19
N GLY A 53 -6.51 5.07 -13.18
CA GLY A 53 -5.54 5.28 -14.24
C GLY A 53 -5.98 6.32 -15.26
N TYR A 54 -5.52 6.12 -16.47
CA TYR A 54 -5.84 6.99 -17.61
C TYR A 54 -6.38 6.18 -18.77
N THR A 55 -7.26 6.82 -19.57
CA THR A 55 -7.65 6.33 -20.90
C THR A 55 -7.14 7.29 -21.98
N GLY A 56 -6.94 6.76 -23.19
CA GLY A 56 -6.55 7.53 -24.36
C GLY A 56 -5.04 7.59 -24.62
N GLU A 57 -4.65 8.42 -25.57
CA GLU A 57 -3.25 8.57 -25.94
C GLU A 57 -2.48 9.47 -24.96
N PRO A 58 -1.15 9.32 -24.81
CA PRO A 58 -0.35 10.02 -23.79
C PRO A 58 -0.47 11.54 -23.75
N MET A 59 -0.85 12.16 -24.89
CA MET A 59 -1.00 13.62 -25.01
C MET A 59 -2.44 14.11 -24.82
N SER A 60 -3.40 13.18 -24.67
CA SER A 60 -4.83 13.48 -24.51
C SER A 60 -5.52 12.53 -23.53
N SER A 61 -4.73 11.99 -22.60
CA SER A 61 -5.23 11.04 -21.60
C SER A 61 -6.21 11.70 -20.64
N LYS A 62 -7.27 10.97 -20.30
CA LYS A 62 -8.28 11.38 -19.32
C LYS A 62 -8.16 10.53 -18.08
N PRO A 63 -8.28 11.12 -16.88
CA PRO A 63 -8.42 10.34 -15.66
C PRO A 63 -9.61 9.39 -15.75
N ALA A 64 -9.41 8.15 -15.35
CA ALA A 64 -10.44 7.14 -15.42
C ALA A 64 -10.34 6.12 -14.29
N VAL A 65 -11.48 5.51 -13.98
CA VAL A 65 -11.56 4.36 -13.07
C VAL A 65 -12.16 3.19 -13.84
N LEU A 66 -11.48 2.07 -13.79
CA LEU A 66 -11.91 0.82 -14.40
C LEU A 66 -12.42 -0.13 -13.31
N GLN A 67 -13.67 -0.54 -13.41
CA GLN A 67 -14.23 -1.64 -12.66
C GLN A 67 -14.06 -2.93 -13.46
N VAL A 68 -13.58 -3.97 -12.80
CA VAL A 68 -13.50 -5.32 -13.37
C VAL A 68 -14.22 -6.28 -12.42
N THR A 69 -15.21 -7.00 -12.91
CA THR A 69 -15.93 -8.00 -12.10
C THR A 69 -15.18 -9.33 -12.04
N SER A 70 -15.55 -10.19 -11.08
CA SER A 70 -15.02 -11.56 -10.98
C SER A 70 -15.33 -12.44 -12.20
N GLU A 71 -16.28 -12.03 -13.05
CA GLU A 71 -16.61 -12.70 -14.30
C GLU A 71 -15.83 -12.14 -15.49
N GLY A 72 -14.97 -11.14 -15.26
CA GLY A 72 -14.17 -10.47 -16.31
C GLY A 72 -14.91 -9.37 -17.07
N GLU A 73 -16.11 -8.98 -16.63
CA GLU A 73 -16.80 -7.83 -17.20
C GLU A 73 -16.09 -6.54 -16.79
N MET A 74 -15.94 -5.62 -17.76
CA MET A 74 -15.24 -4.35 -17.53
C MET A 74 -16.18 -3.17 -17.77
N ARG A 75 -16.05 -2.16 -16.90
CA ARG A 75 -16.74 -0.90 -17.03
C ARG A 75 -15.80 0.26 -16.72
N CYS A 76 -15.59 1.14 -17.70
CA CYS A 76 -14.73 2.31 -17.54
C CYS A 76 -15.56 3.56 -17.24
N PHE A 77 -15.12 4.34 -16.27
CA PHE A 77 -15.70 5.62 -15.89
C PHE A 77 -14.65 6.70 -16.12
N GLU A 78 -14.83 7.51 -17.14
CA GLU A 78 -13.92 8.61 -17.48
C GLU A 78 -14.38 9.91 -16.85
N GLU A 79 -13.46 10.73 -16.39
CA GLU A 79 -13.74 12.11 -16.06
C GLU A 79 -13.51 13.01 -17.28
N ASP A 80 -14.49 13.87 -17.62
CA ASP A 80 -14.38 14.86 -18.70
C ASP A 80 -13.45 16.03 -18.32
N ALA A 81 -12.19 15.71 -17.99
CA ALA A 81 -11.16 16.69 -17.72
C ALA A 81 -10.06 16.53 -18.76
N THR A 82 -9.97 17.48 -19.67
CA THR A 82 -8.81 17.65 -20.54
C THR A 82 -7.75 18.46 -19.79
N ASP A 83 -6.48 18.11 -19.94
CA ASP A 83 -5.32 18.82 -19.41
C ASP A 83 -5.12 18.74 -17.87
N SER A 84 -5.55 17.66 -17.22
CA SER A 84 -5.26 17.44 -15.79
C SER A 84 -4.42 16.19 -15.57
N SER A 85 -3.36 16.30 -14.77
CA SER A 85 -2.64 15.14 -14.30
C SER A 85 -3.29 14.58 -13.05
N PHE A 86 -3.56 13.29 -13.06
CA PHE A 86 -4.05 12.51 -11.94
C PHE A 86 -2.87 11.84 -11.23
N PHE A 87 -2.85 11.75 -9.90
CA PHE A 87 -1.70 11.18 -9.21
C PHE A 87 -1.99 10.44 -7.92
N PHE A 88 -3.22 10.39 -7.46
CA PHE A 88 -3.58 9.60 -6.28
C PHE A 88 -5.08 9.30 -6.24
N SER A 89 -5.43 8.13 -5.70
CA SER A 89 -6.81 7.75 -5.46
C SER A 89 -6.95 6.94 -4.17
N ALA A 90 -8.15 6.94 -3.62
CA ALA A 90 -8.50 6.08 -2.51
C ALA A 90 -9.96 5.63 -2.59
N SER A 91 -10.24 4.42 -2.12
CA SER A 91 -11.61 3.92 -1.94
C SER A 91 -12.24 4.55 -0.71
N LEU A 92 -13.48 4.97 -0.82
CA LEU A 92 -14.31 5.43 0.31
C LEU A 92 -15.29 4.34 0.75
N SER A 93 -15.86 3.65 -0.22
CA SER A 93 -16.74 2.50 -0.07
C SER A 93 -16.90 1.82 -1.43
N PRO A 94 -17.50 0.64 -1.54
CA PRO A 94 -17.80 0.03 -2.82
C PRO A 94 -18.55 0.99 -3.76
N GLY A 95 -17.98 1.24 -4.93
CA GLY A 95 -18.54 2.16 -5.93
C GLY A 95 -18.33 3.66 -5.63
N ARG A 96 -17.67 4.01 -4.54
CA ARG A 96 -17.37 5.40 -4.17
C ARG A 96 -15.88 5.58 -3.91
N TRP A 97 -15.25 6.53 -4.59
CA TRP A 97 -13.81 6.80 -4.51
C TRP A 97 -13.51 8.29 -4.59
N ILE A 98 -12.31 8.65 -4.17
CA ILE A 98 -11.79 10.01 -4.27
C ILE A 98 -10.51 10.01 -5.13
N LEU A 99 -10.43 10.97 -6.05
CA LEU A 99 -9.31 11.16 -6.95
C LEU A 99 -8.66 12.51 -6.68
N LEU A 100 -7.32 12.56 -6.60
CA LEU A 100 -6.59 13.82 -6.63
C LEU A 100 -6.12 14.13 -8.04
N ARG A 101 -6.40 15.34 -8.51
CA ARG A 101 -5.91 15.85 -9.78
C ARG A 101 -5.25 17.22 -9.61
N THR A 102 -4.28 17.49 -10.44
CA THR A 102 -3.69 18.83 -10.58
C THR A 102 -4.11 19.42 -11.91
N GLU A 103 -4.64 20.63 -11.90
CA GLU A 103 -4.83 21.41 -13.12
C GLU A 103 -3.47 21.93 -13.59
N ASP A 104 -3.10 21.65 -14.84
CA ASP A 104 -1.88 22.16 -15.42
C ASP A 104 -2.02 23.66 -15.69
N GLY A 105 -1.08 24.45 -15.17
CA GLY A 105 -1.06 25.90 -15.35
C GLY A 105 -0.07 26.60 -14.42
N PRO A 106 0.16 27.90 -14.64
CA PRO A 106 1.10 28.67 -13.81
C PRO A 106 0.68 28.80 -12.35
N THR A 107 -0.57 28.50 -12.03
CA THR A 107 -1.14 28.43 -10.68
C THR A 107 -1.64 27.04 -10.35
N SER A 108 -0.91 25.99 -10.76
CA SER A 108 -1.31 24.61 -10.56
C SER A 108 -1.89 24.40 -9.16
N SER A 109 -3.20 24.10 -9.08
CA SER A 109 -3.91 23.81 -7.84
C SER A 109 -4.37 22.37 -7.85
N THR A 110 -4.35 21.73 -6.70
CA THR A 110 -4.91 20.39 -6.56
C THR A 110 -6.39 20.49 -6.21
N GLU A 111 -7.17 19.67 -6.86
CA GLU A 111 -8.59 19.43 -6.58
C GLU A 111 -8.78 17.95 -6.25
N ALA A 112 -9.65 17.65 -5.30
CA ALA A 112 -10.11 16.29 -5.09
C ALA A 112 -11.52 16.14 -5.67
N VAL A 113 -11.74 15.05 -6.39
CA VAL A 113 -13.02 14.71 -6.99
C VAL A 113 -13.53 13.43 -6.34
N VAL A 114 -14.65 13.53 -5.63
CA VAL A 114 -15.36 12.37 -5.12
C VAL A 114 -16.35 11.90 -6.17
N MET A 115 -16.28 10.64 -6.50
CA MET A 115 -17.13 9.99 -7.48
C MET A 115 -17.91 8.85 -6.83
N GLU A 116 -19.16 8.69 -7.23
CA GLU A 116 -20.01 7.56 -6.85
C GLU A 116 -20.62 6.93 -8.10
N ASN A 117 -20.36 5.62 -8.30
CA ASN A 117 -20.84 4.86 -9.46
C ASN A 117 -20.53 5.50 -10.83
N GLY A 118 -19.43 6.24 -10.91
CA GLY A 118 -18.97 6.92 -12.12
C GLY A 118 -19.50 8.33 -12.31
N GLU A 119 -20.30 8.85 -11.41
CA GLU A 119 -20.77 10.23 -11.40
C GLU A 119 -20.02 11.08 -10.38
N VAL A 120 -19.72 12.33 -10.72
CA VAL A 120 -19.08 13.27 -9.78
C VAL A 120 -20.09 13.68 -8.71
N GLU A 121 -19.84 13.26 -7.50
CA GLU A 121 -20.66 13.62 -6.33
C GLU A 121 -20.22 14.97 -5.74
N GLN A 122 -18.91 15.17 -5.63
CA GLN A 122 -18.36 16.34 -4.95
C GLN A 122 -17.00 16.75 -5.55
N ARG A 123 -16.71 18.06 -5.49
CA ARG A 123 -15.38 18.61 -5.79
C ARG A 123 -14.87 19.41 -4.59
N ILE A 124 -13.68 19.06 -4.12
CA ILE A 124 -13.01 19.72 -2.99
C ILE A 124 -11.84 20.52 -3.54
N ARG A 125 -11.91 21.83 -3.44
CA ARG A 125 -10.93 22.77 -3.97
C ARG A 125 -10.10 23.43 -2.87
N GLY A 126 -9.04 24.15 -3.28
CA GLY A 126 -8.18 24.88 -2.35
C GLY A 126 -7.26 23.97 -1.55
N LEU A 127 -6.85 22.84 -2.12
CA LEU A 127 -5.94 21.86 -1.50
C LEU A 127 -4.46 22.21 -1.69
N GLY A 128 -4.17 23.38 -2.24
CA GLY A 128 -2.79 23.80 -2.50
C GLY A 128 -2.07 22.79 -3.42
N LYS A 129 -0.97 22.24 -2.92
CA LYS A 129 -0.15 21.25 -3.64
C LYS A 129 -0.31 19.83 -3.01
N ALA A 130 -1.51 19.47 -2.59
CA ALA A 130 -1.75 18.13 -2.06
C ALA A 130 -1.33 17.05 -3.08
N LYS A 131 -0.71 15.99 -2.58
CA LYS A 131 -0.19 14.86 -3.36
C LYS A 131 -0.67 13.50 -2.84
N GLY A 132 -1.34 13.47 -1.69
CA GLY A 132 -1.97 12.28 -1.14
C GLY A 132 -3.32 12.62 -0.52
N VAL A 133 -4.24 11.65 -0.54
CA VAL A 133 -5.53 11.72 0.14
C VAL A 133 -5.81 10.39 0.81
N PHE A 134 -6.16 10.44 2.08
CA PHE A 134 -6.47 9.27 2.89
C PHE A 134 -7.85 9.46 3.52
N PRO A 135 -8.81 8.57 3.25
CA PRO A 135 -10.09 8.58 3.92
C PRO A 135 -9.90 8.27 5.42
N VAL A 136 -10.49 9.08 6.28
CA VAL A 136 -10.41 8.93 7.73
C VAL A 136 -11.72 9.32 8.37
N GLY A 137 -12.34 8.40 9.11
CA GLY A 137 -13.69 8.61 9.65
C GLY A 137 -14.68 9.05 8.58
N ASP A 138 -15.34 10.17 8.83
CA ASP A 138 -16.28 10.77 7.87
C ASP A 138 -15.61 11.83 6.97
N GLY A 139 -14.28 11.96 6.99
CA GLY A 139 -13.57 13.02 6.28
C GLY A 139 -12.35 12.54 5.51
N TYR A 140 -11.44 13.49 5.25
CA TYR A 140 -10.29 13.29 4.39
C TYR A 140 -9.05 13.95 4.98
N LEU A 141 -7.95 13.22 4.97
CA LEU A 141 -6.64 13.73 5.32
C LEU A 141 -5.83 13.93 4.04
N PHE A 142 -5.51 15.16 3.71
CA PHE A 142 -4.71 15.53 2.54
C PHE A 142 -3.27 15.79 2.95
N THR A 143 -2.32 15.36 2.13
CA THR A 143 -0.89 15.51 2.42
C THR A 143 -0.17 16.20 1.28
N THR A 144 0.84 17.00 1.60
CA THR A 144 1.75 17.58 0.62
C THR A 144 3.09 16.85 0.67
N VAL A 145 3.85 16.95 -0.41
CA VAL A 145 5.21 16.42 -0.51
C VAL A 145 6.19 17.58 -0.55
N ALA A 146 7.24 17.47 0.24
CA ALA A 146 8.42 18.33 0.14
C ALA A 146 9.60 17.54 -0.45
N ASN A 147 10.35 18.12 -1.38
CA ASN A 147 11.56 17.50 -1.93
C ASN A 147 12.70 17.46 -0.90
N ALA A 148 12.66 18.37 0.06
CA ALA A 148 13.50 18.40 1.25
C ALA A 148 12.75 19.18 2.34
N GLY A 149 12.98 18.80 3.61
CA GLY A 149 12.29 19.42 4.74
C GLY A 149 10.93 18.80 5.05
N ASN A 150 10.02 19.62 5.53
CA ASN A 150 8.75 19.16 6.06
C ASN A 150 7.62 19.23 5.02
N GLY A 151 6.84 18.17 4.90
CA GLY A 151 5.55 18.19 4.25
C GLY A 151 4.47 18.82 5.15
N SER A 152 3.24 18.79 4.72
CA SER A 152 2.11 19.22 5.54
C SER A 152 0.94 18.26 5.43
N VAL A 153 0.07 18.31 6.42
CA VAL A 153 -1.18 17.55 6.45
C VAL A 153 -2.34 18.48 6.76
N GLU A 154 -3.45 18.26 6.10
CA GLU A 154 -4.69 19.01 6.25
C GLU A 154 -5.86 18.05 6.42
N MET A 155 -6.64 18.22 7.49
CA MET A 155 -7.87 17.46 7.74
C MET A 155 -9.07 18.23 7.26
N ARG A 156 -9.94 17.59 6.51
CA ARG A 156 -11.24 18.11 6.08
C ARG A 156 -12.38 17.17 6.45
N ASP A 157 -13.54 17.73 6.72
CA ASP A 157 -14.76 16.94 6.92
C ASP A 157 -15.31 16.39 5.59
N ALA A 158 -16.38 15.58 5.67
CA ALA A 158 -17.03 14.99 4.50
C ALA A 158 -17.56 16.03 3.50
N GLN A 159 -17.79 17.26 3.93
CA GLN A 159 -18.22 18.37 3.07
C GLN A 159 -17.03 19.14 2.48
N GLY A 160 -15.79 18.70 2.74
CA GLY A 160 -14.57 19.32 2.27
C GLY A 160 -14.17 20.59 3.01
N ARG A 161 -14.79 20.90 4.17
CA ARG A 161 -14.43 22.06 5.00
C ARG A 161 -13.18 21.73 5.81
N GLN A 162 -12.20 22.62 5.79
CA GLN A 162 -10.98 22.45 6.58
C GLN A 162 -11.28 22.47 8.08
N LEU A 163 -10.84 21.42 8.78
CA LEU A 163 -10.92 21.32 10.23
C LEU A 163 -9.65 21.83 10.89
N TRP A 164 -8.50 21.37 10.40
CA TRP A 164 -7.18 21.80 10.84
C TRP A 164 -6.12 21.55 9.74
N GLN A 165 -4.97 22.21 9.88
CA GLN A 165 -3.79 22.01 9.04
C GLN A 165 -2.54 22.20 9.87
N MET A 166 -1.50 21.41 9.58
CA MET A 166 -0.21 21.53 10.22
C MET A 166 0.95 21.16 9.29
N GLU A 167 2.13 21.66 9.58
CA GLU A 167 3.38 21.18 9.02
C GLU A 167 3.81 19.91 9.78
N LEU A 168 4.24 18.90 9.02
CA LEU A 168 4.68 17.63 9.61
C LEU A 168 6.15 17.72 10.00
N PRO A 169 6.49 17.67 11.29
CA PRO A 169 7.88 17.78 11.72
C PRO A 169 8.67 16.56 11.23
N HIS A 170 9.74 16.81 10.49
CA HIS A 170 10.64 15.78 9.95
C HIS A 170 9.91 14.65 9.19
N MET A 171 8.95 15.02 8.36
CA MET A 171 8.33 14.09 7.41
C MET A 171 8.11 14.82 6.09
N SER A 172 8.88 14.46 5.08
CA SER A 172 8.81 15.08 3.75
C SER A 172 7.69 14.50 2.92
N TRP A 173 7.37 13.22 3.14
CA TRP A 173 6.40 12.49 2.34
C TRP A 173 5.63 11.50 3.21
N VAL A 174 4.30 11.65 3.27
CA VAL A 174 3.40 10.64 3.84
C VAL A 174 3.09 9.61 2.77
N ARG A 175 3.29 8.37 3.11
CA ARG A 175 3.04 7.21 2.23
C ARG A 175 1.74 6.50 2.57
N ASP A 176 1.43 6.42 3.86
CA ASP A 176 0.24 5.74 4.34
C ASP A 176 -0.26 6.38 5.63
N VAL A 177 -1.56 6.22 5.86
CA VAL A 177 -2.26 6.71 7.05
C VAL A 177 -3.22 5.64 7.53
N VAL A 178 -3.12 5.29 8.80
CA VAL A 178 -4.11 4.43 9.45
C VAL A 178 -4.78 5.17 10.59
N GLU A 179 -6.11 5.11 10.63
CA GLU A 179 -6.91 5.73 11.68
C GLU A 179 -7.08 4.79 12.87
N GLU A 180 -6.98 5.38 14.05
CA GLU A 180 -7.30 4.77 15.32
C GLU A 180 -8.40 5.54 16.06
N SER A 181 -8.89 4.96 17.14
CA SER A 181 -9.97 5.58 17.94
C SER A 181 -9.58 6.96 18.49
N ASP A 182 -8.30 7.16 18.84
CA ASP A 182 -7.76 8.37 19.46
C ASP A 182 -7.00 9.29 18.50
N GLY A 183 -6.74 8.86 17.25
CA GLY A 183 -5.98 9.67 16.31
C GLY A 183 -5.60 8.96 15.02
N PHE A 184 -4.41 9.27 14.51
CA PHE A 184 -3.91 8.81 13.23
C PHE A 184 -2.44 8.43 13.35
N TYR A 185 -2.04 7.32 12.74
CA TYR A 185 -0.65 7.04 12.44
C TYR A 185 -0.35 7.43 11.00
N LEU A 186 0.68 8.22 10.81
CA LEU A 186 1.22 8.60 9.51
C LEU A 186 2.58 7.94 9.35
N THR A 187 2.78 7.24 8.25
CA THR A 187 4.07 6.65 7.91
C THR A 187 4.61 7.24 6.62
N GLY A 188 5.91 7.32 6.53
CA GLY A 188 6.55 7.88 5.36
C GLY A 188 8.04 8.09 5.55
N ASN A 189 8.55 9.11 4.88
CA ASN A 189 9.98 9.36 4.82
C ASN A 189 10.29 10.82 5.10
N TYR A 190 11.43 11.05 5.72
CA TYR A 190 12.04 12.36 5.87
C TYR A 190 13.36 12.41 5.11
N GLN A 191 13.52 13.44 4.29
CA GLN A 191 14.76 13.74 3.60
C GLN A 191 15.21 15.14 4.03
N PRO A 192 16.22 15.23 4.90
CA PRO A 192 16.69 16.53 5.44
C PRO A 192 17.18 17.48 4.36
N GLY A 193 17.93 16.97 3.39
CA GLY A 193 18.46 17.69 2.22
C GLY A 193 18.27 16.86 0.95
N GLN A 194 18.51 17.46 -0.20
CA GLN A 194 18.33 16.79 -1.51
C GLN A 194 19.31 15.63 -1.75
N GLU A 195 20.48 15.67 -1.10
CA GLU A 195 21.54 14.67 -1.22
C GLU A 195 21.60 13.72 -0.01
N ASP A 196 20.76 13.96 1.01
CA ASP A 196 20.75 13.13 2.21
C ASP A 196 19.92 11.87 1.98
N ASP A 197 20.35 10.79 2.63
CA ASP A 197 19.61 9.52 2.63
C ASP A 197 18.29 9.69 3.39
N PRO A 198 17.16 9.21 2.85
CA PRO A 198 15.89 9.29 3.50
C PRO A 198 15.83 8.39 4.74
N LEU A 199 15.16 8.87 5.76
CA LEU A 199 14.85 8.15 7.00
C LEU A 199 13.39 7.72 6.98
N GLY A 200 13.10 6.53 7.46
CA GLY A 200 11.72 6.11 7.73
C GLY A 200 11.17 6.87 8.94
N VAL A 201 9.96 7.39 8.81
CA VAL A 201 9.32 8.21 9.86
C VAL A 201 7.93 7.71 10.15
N VAL A 202 7.58 7.72 11.44
CA VAL A 202 6.22 7.51 11.93
C VAL A 202 5.83 8.67 12.82
N ILE A 203 4.64 9.20 12.62
CA ILE A 203 4.06 10.25 13.47
C ILE A 203 2.69 9.79 13.94
N LYS A 204 2.43 9.85 15.25
CA LYS A 204 1.08 9.76 15.80
C LYS A 204 0.52 11.15 16.05
N LEU A 205 -0.66 11.41 15.48
CA LEU A 205 -1.46 12.61 15.75
C LEU A 205 -2.70 12.24 16.54
N ASP A 206 -3.18 13.14 17.38
CA ASP A 206 -4.55 13.08 17.90
C ASP A 206 -5.58 13.52 16.83
N LYS A 207 -6.87 13.39 17.13
CA LYS A 207 -7.96 13.82 16.22
C LYS A 207 -7.98 15.33 15.95
N ALA A 208 -7.35 16.14 16.80
CA ALA A 208 -7.20 17.59 16.63
C ALA A 208 -5.95 17.99 15.81
N GLY A 209 -5.13 17.03 15.42
CA GLY A 209 -3.91 17.25 14.65
C GLY A 209 -2.67 17.55 15.51
N ASN A 210 -2.72 17.35 16.84
CA ASN A 210 -1.53 17.53 17.67
C ASN A 210 -0.65 16.29 17.57
N VAL A 211 0.69 16.49 17.48
CA VAL A 211 1.66 15.41 17.51
C VAL A 211 1.71 14.83 18.94
N LEU A 212 1.38 13.55 19.08
CA LEU A 212 1.49 12.82 20.34
C LEU A 212 2.90 12.27 20.53
N TRP A 213 3.45 11.66 19.48
CA TRP A 213 4.82 11.18 19.45
C TRP A 213 5.32 11.05 17.99
N ARG A 214 6.62 10.87 17.86
CA ARG A 214 7.31 10.65 16.58
C ARG A 214 8.44 9.65 16.76
N TYR A 215 8.62 8.81 15.75
CA TYR A 215 9.75 7.91 15.60
C TYR A 215 10.47 8.20 14.27
N GLU A 216 11.78 8.15 14.29
CA GLU A 216 12.65 8.18 13.11
C GLU A 216 13.55 6.95 13.14
N SER A 217 13.72 6.29 11.99
CA SER A 217 14.61 5.15 11.89
C SER A 217 16.07 5.55 12.15
N GLU A 218 16.78 4.69 12.87
CA GLU A 218 18.22 4.82 13.04
C GLU A 218 18.95 4.21 11.85
N GLY A 219 19.83 4.98 11.19
CA GLY A 219 20.64 4.50 10.07
C GLY A 219 20.05 4.75 8.69
N SER A 220 20.82 4.40 7.67
CA SER A 220 20.62 4.80 6.30
C SER A 220 19.42 4.16 5.61
N GLU A 221 18.81 4.95 4.74
CA GLU A 221 17.98 4.51 3.61
C GLU A 221 16.84 3.55 3.95
N GLN A 222 16.00 3.94 4.92
CA GLN A 222 14.75 3.23 5.20
C GLN A 222 13.57 3.98 4.61
N TYR A 223 12.72 3.26 3.89
CA TYR A 223 11.53 3.78 3.22
C TYR A 223 10.29 3.10 3.79
N TYR A 224 9.58 3.75 4.71
CA TYR A 224 8.30 3.24 5.18
C TYR A 224 7.20 3.58 4.17
N GLN A 225 6.48 2.56 3.72
CA GLN A 225 5.53 2.64 2.60
C GLN A 225 4.11 2.24 2.99
N GLY A 226 3.93 1.58 4.13
CA GLY A 226 2.65 1.17 4.65
C GLY A 226 2.65 1.06 6.16
N CYS A 227 1.45 1.05 6.75
CA CYS A 227 1.29 0.81 8.18
C CYS A 227 -0.01 0.07 8.52
N LEU A 228 0.04 -0.67 9.61
CA LEU A 228 -1.08 -1.41 10.16
C LEU A 228 -1.19 -1.05 11.64
N ALA A 229 -2.36 -0.56 12.07
CA ALA A 229 -2.58 -0.26 13.49
C ALA A 229 -2.60 -1.53 14.33
N GLU A 230 -2.07 -1.44 15.53
CA GLU A 230 -2.16 -2.45 16.57
C GLU A 230 -2.71 -1.86 17.86
N ASP A 231 -3.13 -2.76 18.78
CA ASP A 231 -3.60 -2.34 20.09
C ASP A 231 -2.50 -1.65 20.91
N HIS A 232 -2.90 -0.84 21.87
CA HIS A 232 -2.02 -0.24 22.89
C HIS A 232 -1.01 0.80 22.39
N ASP A 233 -1.45 1.71 21.55
CA ASP A 233 -0.60 2.80 21.02
C ASP A 233 0.60 2.27 20.22
N ALA A 234 0.36 1.21 19.44
CA ALA A 234 1.35 0.57 18.60
C ALA A 234 0.95 0.54 17.13
N VAL A 235 1.95 0.58 16.27
CA VAL A 235 1.80 0.46 14.82
C VAL A 235 2.88 -0.45 14.27
N VAL A 236 2.51 -1.32 13.34
CA VAL A 236 3.46 -2.06 12.52
C VAL A 236 3.65 -1.30 11.22
N VAL A 237 4.89 -0.96 10.92
CA VAL A 237 5.27 -0.28 9.68
C VAL A 237 5.98 -1.24 8.75
N LEU A 238 5.79 -1.02 7.46
CA LEU A 238 6.26 -1.88 6.40
C LEU A 238 6.91 -1.02 5.32
N GLY A 239 7.95 -1.57 4.71
CA GLY A 239 8.66 -0.81 3.69
C GLY A 239 9.84 -1.56 3.12
N SER A 240 10.84 -0.80 2.70
CA SER A 240 12.08 -1.33 2.17
C SER A 240 13.27 -0.60 2.80
N ALA A 241 14.36 -1.30 3.02
CA ALA A 241 15.62 -0.72 3.47
C ALA A 241 16.78 -1.26 2.65
N TYR A 242 17.84 -0.46 2.55
CA TYR A 242 19.13 -1.01 2.15
C TYR A 242 19.75 -1.68 3.38
N PRO A 243 20.04 -2.98 3.34
CA PRO A 243 20.72 -3.64 4.44
C PRO A 243 22.10 -3.00 4.63
N ALA A 244 22.64 -3.03 5.86
CA ALA A 244 23.94 -2.48 6.24
C ALA A 244 25.15 -3.20 5.58
N LEU A 245 24.97 -3.76 4.41
CA LEU A 245 26.00 -4.37 3.55
C LEU A 245 26.62 -3.31 2.61
N PRO A 246 27.72 -3.62 1.90
CA PRO A 246 28.39 -2.65 1.03
C PRO A 246 27.39 -1.95 0.08
N LYS A 247 27.67 -0.70 -0.30
CA LYS A 247 26.80 0.22 -1.06
C LYS A 247 26.16 -0.28 -2.37
N ASP A 248 26.42 -1.53 -2.75
CA ASP A 248 25.83 -2.20 -3.93
C ASP A 248 24.72 -3.20 -3.55
N SER A 249 24.26 -3.20 -2.30
CA SER A 249 23.22 -4.12 -1.85
C SER A 249 21.84 -3.57 -2.18
N ALA A 250 20.99 -4.46 -2.69
CA ALA A 250 19.63 -4.19 -3.11
C ALA A 250 18.68 -3.92 -1.93
N LEU A 251 17.57 -3.24 -2.19
CA LEU A 251 16.48 -3.03 -1.23
C LEU A 251 15.93 -4.36 -0.72
N SER A 252 15.75 -4.46 0.59
CA SER A 252 15.09 -5.59 1.26
C SER A 252 13.78 -5.15 1.89
N PRO A 253 12.71 -5.97 1.86
CA PRO A 253 11.50 -5.69 2.62
C PRO A 253 11.83 -5.61 4.11
N VAL A 254 11.24 -4.63 4.77
CA VAL A 254 11.34 -4.46 6.23
C VAL A 254 9.98 -4.41 6.86
N ILE A 255 9.92 -4.93 8.08
CA ILE A 255 8.79 -4.81 8.98
C ILE A 255 9.32 -4.36 10.35
N ALA A 256 8.64 -3.41 10.98
CA ALA A 256 9.03 -2.94 12.31
C ALA A 256 7.79 -2.60 13.13
N LYS A 257 7.86 -2.81 14.44
CA LYS A 257 6.84 -2.39 15.40
C LYS A 257 7.35 -1.21 16.19
N ILE A 258 6.57 -0.14 16.16
CA ILE A 258 6.78 1.08 16.95
C ILE A 258 5.64 1.20 17.95
N GLN A 259 5.96 1.46 19.21
CA GLN A 259 4.98 1.67 20.27
C GLN A 259 5.37 2.90 21.09
N ALA A 260 4.43 3.82 21.28
CA ALA A 260 4.63 5.07 22.00
C ALA A 260 5.91 5.86 21.55
N GLY A 261 6.26 5.78 20.27
CA GLY A 261 7.44 6.43 19.70
C GLY A 261 8.76 5.67 19.87
N GLU A 262 8.75 4.45 20.40
CA GLU A 262 9.94 3.61 20.56
C GLU A 262 9.89 2.38 19.65
N LEU A 263 11.04 2.00 19.10
CA LEU A 263 11.18 0.78 18.30
C LEU A 263 11.14 -0.45 19.23
N ILE A 264 10.18 -1.33 19.02
CA ILE A 264 10.03 -2.57 19.80
C ILE A 264 10.80 -3.71 19.15
N TRP A 265 10.62 -3.90 17.84
CA TRP A 265 11.38 -4.84 17.04
C TRP A 265 11.43 -4.38 15.56
N HIS A 266 12.44 -4.85 14.85
CA HIS A 266 12.66 -4.58 13.45
C HIS A 266 13.29 -5.80 12.79
N GLU A 267 12.74 -6.19 11.65
CA GLU A 267 13.23 -7.31 10.84
C GLU A 267 13.36 -6.89 9.38
N ALA A 268 14.44 -7.32 8.76
CA ALA A 268 14.65 -7.19 7.32
C ALA A 268 14.76 -8.58 6.70
N TYR A 269 13.97 -8.84 5.67
CA TYR A 269 14.03 -10.12 4.98
C TYR A 269 15.22 -10.16 4.03
N ILE A 270 16.06 -11.17 4.20
CA ILE A 270 17.13 -11.54 3.27
C ILE A 270 16.81 -12.94 2.76
N ASP A 271 16.58 -13.07 1.44
CA ASP A 271 16.35 -14.37 0.82
C ASP A 271 17.58 -15.28 1.00
N PRO A 272 17.48 -16.39 1.76
CA PRO A 272 18.61 -17.26 2.02
C PRO A 272 19.16 -17.94 0.76
N GLU A 273 18.34 -18.09 -0.28
CA GLU A 273 18.74 -18.67 -1.56
C GLU A 273 19.40 -17.64 -2.49
N ASN A 274 19.15 -16.35 -2.25
CA ASN A 274 19.73 -15.24 -2.99
C ASN A 274 20.21 -14.13 -2.05
N PRO A 275 21.36 -14.29 -1.38
CA PRO A 275 21.87 -13.31 -0.41
C PRO A 275 22.30 -11.97 -1.05
N TYR A 276 22.28 -11.86 -2.38
CA TYR A 276 22.43 -10.62 -3.12
C TYR A 276 21.10 -10.24 -3.77
N PRO A 277 20.11 -9.80 -2.98
CA PRO A 277 18.78 -9.54 -3.51
C PRO A 277 18.84 -8.41 -4.53
N LEU A 278 18.41 -8.70 -5.74
CA LEU A 278 18.11 -7.69 -6.72
C LEU A 278 16.78 -7.04 -6.32
N ASP A 279 16.82 -5.81 -5.81
CA ASP A 279 15.67 -4.91 -5.57
C ASP A 279 14.36 -5.60 -5.14
N GLN A 280 14.31 -6.15 -3.94
CA GLN A 280 13.06 -6.64 -3.37
C GLN A 280 12.28 -5.44 -2.80
N LYS A 281 11.36 -4.91 -3.59
CA LYS A 281 10.50 -3.82 -3.12
C LYS A 281 9.32 -4.38 -2.34
N PHE A 282 9.05 -3.78 -1.18
CA PHE A 282 7.74 -3.89 -0.55
C PHE A 282 6.65 -3.40 -1.50
N LEU A 283 5.55 -4.14 -1.62
CA LEU A 283 4.42 -3.77 -2.46
C LEU A 283 3.14 -3.59 -1.65
N SER A 284 2.83 -4.51 -0.74
CA SER A 284 1.60 -4.46 0.06
C SER A 284 1.73 -5.34 1.31
N ALA A 285 0.86 -5.10 2.28
CA ALA A 285 0.70 -5.96 3.44
C ALA A 285 -0.73 -5.98 3.94
N ILE A 286 -1.06 -7.03 4.66
CA ILE A 286 -2.33 -7.18 5.36
C ILE A 286 -2.13 -7.90 6.69
N ARG A 287 -2.96 -7.58 7.67
CA ARG A 287 -3.05 -8.32 8.93
C ARG A 287 -4.02 -9.47 8.79
N VAL A 288 -3.59 -10.67 9.18
CA VAL A 288 -4.40 -11.90 9.17
C VAL A 288 -4.42 -12.45 10.60
N GLY A 289 -5.49 -12.19 11.33
CA GLY A 289 -5.54 -12.49 12.77
C GLY A 289 -4.52 -11.66 13.55
N THR A 290 -3.53 -12.35 14.16
CA THR A 290 -2.40 -11.72 14.87
C THR A 290 -1.16 -11.57 13.99
N ASP A 291 -1.14 -12.17 12.82
CA ASP A 291 0.01 -12.29 11.95
C ASP A 291 -0.03 -11.24 10.82
N PHE A 292 1.10 -11.02 10.17
CA PHE A 292 1.25 -10.08 9.07
C PHE A 292 1.68 -10.83 7.82
N LEU A 293 0.99 -10.56 6.72
CA LEU A 293 1.35 -11.07 5.40
C LEU A 293 1.84 -9.91 4.54
N ILE A 294 3.03 -10.07 3.97
CA ILE A 294 3.68 -9.06 3.12
C ILE A 294 3.87 -9.63 1.72
N ALA A 295 3.55 -8.84 0.69
CA ALA A 295 3.98 -9.08 -0.67
C ALA A 295 5.15 -8.18 -1.02
N SER A 296 6.18 -8.76 -1.60
CA SER A 296 7.29 -8.02 -2.19
C SER A 296 7.63 -8.55 -3.58
N GLN A 297 8.15 -7.68 -4.44
CA GLN A 297 8.63 -8.12 -5.74
C GLN A 297 9.96 -8.87 -5.57
N LYS A 298 10.07 -10.08 -6.14
CA LYS A 298 11.33 -10.86 -6.11
C LYS A 298 12.29 -10.38 -7.19
N GLY A 299 13.02 -9.31 -6.90
CA GLY A 299 14.08 -8.79 -7.78
C GLY A 299 13.60 -8.49 -9.20
N ASN A 300 14.41 -8.82 -10.18
CA ASN A 300 14.09 -8.73 -11.61
C ASN A 300 13.43 -10.01 -12.15
N VAL A 301 12.97 -10.91 -11.28
CA VAL A 301 12.29 -12.13 -11.72
C VAL A 301 10.88 -11.78 -12.15
N SER A 302 10.63 -11.98 -13.43
CA SER A 302 9.37 -11.64 -14.07
C SER A 302 8.21 -12.45 -13.51
N GLY A 303 7.14 -11.76 -13.09
CA GLY A 303 5.88 -12.37 -12.71
C GLY A 303 5.89 -13.18 -11.41
N ILE A 304 6.82 -12.90 -10.50
CA ILE A 304 6.92 -13.60 -9.22
C ILE A 304 6.92 -12.61 -8.06
N LEU A 305 6.04 -12.82 -7.10
CA LEU A 305 6.03 -12.15 -5.82
C LEU A 305 6.63 -13.05 -4.74
N SER A 306 7.39 -12.48 -3.83
CA SER A 306 7.73 -13.11 -2.56
C SER A 306 6.65 -12.78 -1.55
N MET A 307 6.12 -13.81 -0.91
CA MET A 307 5.12 -13.73 0.14
C MET A 307 5.80 -14.07 1.46
N LEU A 308 5.70 -13.18 2.43
CA LEU A 308 6.38 -13.30 3.73
C LEU A 308 5.33 -13.21 4.84
N ALA A 309 5.26 -14.23 5.68
CA ALA A 309 4.39 -14.22 6.84
C ALA A 309 5.22 -14.03 8.12
N TYR A 310 4.79 -13.10 8.95
CA TYR A 310 5.40 -12.79 10.24
C TYR A 310 4.36 -12.93 11.36
N ASP A 311 4.79 -13.43 12.51
CA ASP A 311 3.94 -13.45 13.69
C ASP A 311 3.88 -12.06 14.38
N ALA A 312 3.07 -11.93 15.42
CA ALA A 312 2.92 -10.71 16.19
C ALA A 312 4.22 -10.25 16.90
N GLN A 313 5.23 -11.11 17.00
CA GLN A 313 6.55 -10.82 17.55
C GLN A 313 7.56 -10.42 16.48
N GLY A 314 7.14 -10.33 15.21
CA GLY A 314 8.00 -10.01 14.08
C GLY A 314 8.90 -11.16 13.61
N GLN A 315 8.64 -12.41 14.07
CA GLN A 315 9.38 -13.56 13.61
C GLN A 315 8.84 -14.04 12.26
N LEU A 316 9.71 -14.20 11.28
CA LEU A 316 9.33 -14.81 9.99
C LEU A 316 8.89 -16.25 10.22
N THR A 317 7.61 -16.53 9.98
CA THR A 317 7.01 -17.87 10.16
C THR A 317 6.98 -18.65 8.86
N SER A 318 6.85 -17.98 7.73
CA SER A 318 6.81 -18.61 6.41
C SER A 318 7.26 -17.64 5.32
N ALA A 319 7.86 -18.21 4.26
CA ALA A 319 8.18 -17.48 3.04
C ALA A 319 7.93 -18.41 1.83
N TRP A 320 7.21 -17.89 0.83
CA TRP A 320 6.95 -18.62 -0.42
C TRP A 320 6.87 -17.65 -1.59
N THR A 321 6.67 -18.17 -2.79
CA THR A 321 6.49 -17.35 -3.99
C THR A 321 5.14 -17.57 -4.62
N GLU A 322 4.53 -16.47 -5.09
CA GLU A 322 3.32 -16.48 -5.90
C GLU A 322 3.62 -16.03 -7.32
N SER A 323 3.09 -16.76 -8.29
CA SER A 323 3.16 -16.36 -9.68
C SER A 323 2.03 -15.36 -9.98
N VAL A 324 2.37 -14.25 -10.62
CA VAL A 324 1.40 -13.26 -11.13
C VAL A 324 1.56 -13.11 -12.65
N GLN A 325 1.90 -14.22 -13.33
CA GLN A 325 1.94 -14.23 -14.79
C GLN A 325 0.56 -13.83 -15.36
N PRO A 326 0.44 -13.06 -16.45
CA PRO A 326 1.53 -12.67 -17.34
C PRO A 326 2.30 -11.39 -16.94
N ILE A 327 2.04 -10.82 -15.78
CA ILE A 327 2.71 -9.58 -15.34
C ILE A 327 4.21 -9.83 -15.18
N HIS A 328 5.03 -9.08 -15.91
CA HIS A 328 6.48 -9.18 -15.81
C HIS A 328 7.04 -8.38 -14.63
N ARG A 329 6.46 -7.21 -14.36
CA ARG A 329 6.85 -6.35 -13.25
C ARG A 329 5.59 -5.80 -12.61
N ALA A 330 5.35 -6.19 -11.38
CA ALA A 330 4.24 -5.65 -10.61
C ALA A 330 4.51 -4.18 -10.28
N GLY A 331 3.55 -3.32 -10.61
CA GLY A 331 3.53 -1.90 -10.24
C GLY A 331 2.90 -1.75 -8.86
N ASN A 332 1.71 -2.30 -8.69
CA ASN A 332 0.97 -2.31 -7.44
C ASN A 332 0.46 -3.70 -7.12
N VAL A 333 0.31 -3.97 -5.83
CA VAL A 333 -0.32 -5.16 -5.29
C VAL A 333 -1.26 -4.72 -4.17
N MET A 334 -2.43 -5.31 -4.10
CA MET A 334 -3.37 -5.10 -3.01
C MET A 334 -3.84 -6.44 -2.46
N PHE A 335 -3.95 -6.49 -1.15
CA PHE A 335 -4.61 -7.58 -0.44
C PHE A 335 -5.96 -7.14 0.11
N THR A 336 -6.92 -8.04 0.06
CA THR A 336 -8.19 -7.90 0.77
C THR A 336 -8.55 -9.23 1.39
N LEU A 337 -8.94 -9.21 2.66
CA LEU A 337 -9.41 -10.40 3.37
C LEU A 337 -10.93 -10.36 3.47
N GLU A 338 -11.60 -11.37 2.93
CA GLU A 338 -13.05 -11.55 3.03
C GLU A 338 -13.39 -12.97 3.49
N GLY A 339 -13.98 -13.05 4.69
CA GLY A 339 -14.24 -14.34 5.32
C GLY A 339 -12.96 -15.16 5.48
N ASP A 340 -12.93 -16.34 4.88
CA ASP A 340 -11.78 -17.26 4.90
C ASP A 340 -10.98 -17.22 3.58
N SER A 341 -11.08 -16.13 2.83
CA SER A 341 -10.38 -15.98 1.56
C SER A 341 -9.53 -14.72 1.53
N LEU A 342 -8.30 -14.86 1.08
CA LEU A 342 -7.41 -13.75 0.76
C LEU A 342 -7.49 -13.49 -0.74
N PHE A 343 -7.80 -12.26 -1.11
CA PHE A 343 -7.75 -11.79 -2.48
C PHE A 343 -6.46 -11.03 -2.69
N LEU A 344 -5.69 -11.43 -3.69
CA LEU A 344 -4.50 -10.75 -4.15
C LEU A 344 -4.79 -10.20 -5.54
N THR A 345 -4.70 -8.89 -5.68
CA THR A 345 -4.72 -8.24 -6.99
C THR A 345 -3.34 -7.67 -7.25
N ALA A 346 -2.77 -8.01 -8.38
CA ALA A 346 -1.53 -7.43 -8.87
C ALA A 346 -1.79 -6.76 -10.23
N GLU A 347 -1.22 -5.59 -10.45
CA GLU A 347 -1.21 -4.93 -11.73
C GLU A 347 0.22 -4.61 -12.15
N GLY A 348 0.46 -4.47 -13.44
CA GLY A 348 1.77 -4.17 -13.97
C GLY A 348 1.87 -4.38 -15.46
N THR A 349 3.10 -4.36 -15.98
CA THR A 349 3.37 -4.47 -17.41
C THR A 349 3.68 -5.89 -17.82
N ALA A 350 3.05 -6.34 -18.91
CA ALA A 350 3.37 -7.58 -19.62
C ALA A 350 3.50 -7.28 -21.11
N ASN A 351 4.66 -7.57 -21.71
CA ASN A 351 4.89 -7.42 -23.15
C ASN A 351 4.48 -6.03 -23.72
N HIS A 352 4.73 -4.95 -22.96
CA HIS A 352 4.34 -3.57 -23.26
C HIS A 352 2.85 -3.23 -23.11
N PHE A 353 2.05 -4.14 -22.55
CA PHE A 353 0.66 -3.91 -22.21
C PHE A 353 0.49 -3.90 -20.69
N GLN A 354 -0.54 -3.20 -20.23
CA GLN A 354 -0.97 -3.22 -18.83
C GLN A 354 -1.87 -4.44 -18.61
N ASN A 355 -1.60 -5.20 -17.58
CA ASN A 355 -2.39 -6.36 -17.21
C ASN A 355 -2.68 -6.33 -15.72
N ALA A 356 -3.78 -6.94 -15.31
CA ALA A 356 -4.07 -7.22 -13.92
C ALA A 356 -4.36 -8.72 -13.73
N VAL A 357 -3.96 -9.23 -12.58
CA VAL A 357 -4.24 -10.59 -12.16
C VAL A 357 -4.97 -10.53 -10.83
N LEU A 358 -6.14 -11.13 -10.77
CA LEU A 358 -6.89 -11.33 -9.53
C LEU A 358 -6.76 -12.79 -9.11
N ARG A 359 -6.27 -13.02 -7.90
CA ARG A 359 -6.11 -14.36 -7.36
C ARG A 359 -6.85 -14.49 -6.03
N LYS A 360 -7.70 -15.52 -5.91
CA LYS A 360 -8.34 -15.92 -4.67
C LYS A 360 -7.53 -17.05 -4.04
N ILE A 361 -7.06 -16.83 -2.82
CA ILE A 361 -6.30 -17.79 -2.03
C ILE A 361 -7.16 -18.20 -0.84
N PRO A 362 -7.64 -19.47 -0.76
CA PRO A 362 -8.36 -19.95 0.41
C PRO A 362 -7.45 -19.94 1.63
N MET A 363 -7.94 -19.39 2.74
CA MET A 363 -7.25 -19.38 4.02
C MET A 363 -7.82 -20.51 4.87
N GLU A 364 -7.17 -21.68 4.89
CA GLU A 364 -7.57 -22.75 5.80
C GLU A 364 -7.28 -22.32 7.25
N ARG A 365 -8.32 -22.32 8.08
CA ARG A 365 -8.13 -22.14 9.52
C ARG A 365 -7.54 -23.43 10.10
N PRO A 366 -6.51 -23.34 10.95
CA PRO A 366 -5.89 -24.53 11.56
C PRO A 366 -6.81 -25.31 12.51
N ASP A 367 -8.01 -24.82 12.80
CA ASP A 367 -8.92 -25.40 13.81
C ASP A 367 -10.01 -26.33 13.23
N ASP A 368 -10.04 -26.56 11.91
CA ASP A 368 -11.06 -27.41 11.28
C ASP A 368 -10.61 -28.86 11.03
N THR A 369 -9.50 -29.30 11.66
CA THR A 369 -9.03 -30.70 11.59
C THR A 369 -8.93 -31.40 12.94
#